data_700a2b1bf0d6cf5d20a77122b0164124
#
_entry.id   700a2b1bf0d6cf5d20a77122b0164124
#
_cell.length_a   1.000
_cell.length_b   1.000
_cell.length_c   1.000
_cell.angle_alpha   90.00
_cell.angle_beta   90.00
_cell.angle_gamma   90.00
#
_symmetry.space_group_name_H-M   'P 1'
#
loop_
_entity.id
_entity.type
_entity.pdbx_description
1 polymer ?
#
loop_
_entity_poly.entity_id
_entity_poly.type
_entity_poly.pdbx_seq_one_letter_code
_entity_poly.pdbx_strand_id
1 'polypeptide(L)'
;MALFGQHHHHHRDAYDAVYGGRRPHHEVTHELIAAAVGFEAMRMYEHHREREGVPVHHRLAKELLAAFVAAEIDKHFDTGRYRHLSRHEARRMAREQAEYLWQQQYGRY
;
A
#
# COMPACT_ATOMS: atom_id res chain seq x y z
N MET A 1 -8.79 -14.58 -8.26
CA MET A 1 -7.46 -14.45 -8.82
C MET A 1 -6.50 -13.87 -7.81
N ALA A 2 -5.33 -14.46 -7.70
CA ALA A 2 -4.33 -14.01 -6.73
C ALA A 2 -3.48 -12.90 -7.36
N LEU A 3 -3.81 -11.65 -7.07
CA LEU A 3 -3.06 -10.52 -7.62
C LEU A 3 -1.67 -10.40 -7.02
N PHE A 4 -1.53 -10.78 -5.75
CA PHE A 4 -0.31 -10.49 -5.01
C PHE A 4 0.48 -11.74 -4.65
N GLY A 5 0.16 -12.86 -5.30
CA GLY A 5 0.87 -14.09 -5.10
C GLY A 5 0.81 -14.58 -3.66
N GLN A 6 1.93 -15.17 -3.22
CA GLN A 6 1.98 -15.79 -1.91
C GLN A 6 1.98 -14.80 -0.76
N HIS A 7 2.16 -13.52 -1.04
CA HIS A 7 2.17 -12.50 0.01
C HIS A 7 0.78 -11.94 0.28
N HIS A 8 -0.22 -12.44 -0.40
CA HIS A 8 -1.58 -11.93 -0.31
C HIS A 8 -2.14 -12.01 1.10
N HIS A 9 -1.95 -13.12 1.80
CA HIS A 9 -2.50 -13.29 3.15
C HIS A 9 -1.93 -12.30 4.14
N HIS A 10 -0.61 -12.12 4.13
CA HIS A 10 0.03 -11.18 5.04
C HIS A 10 -0.49 -9.77 4.85
N HIS A 11 -0.54 -9.32 3.61
CA HIS A 11 -0.97 -7.96 3.31
C HIS A 11 -2.45 -7.77 3.55
N ARG A 12 -3.25 -8.81 3.32
CA ARG A 12 -4.66 -8.75 3.58
C ARG A 12 -4.96 -8.64 5.07
N ASP A 13 -4.21 -9.37 5.89
CA ASP A 13 -4.38 -9.27 7.34
C ASP A 13 -4.05 -7.87 7.82
N ALA A 14 -2.98 -7.28 7.31
CA ALA A 14 -2.62 -5.91 7.64
C ALA A 14 -3.71 -4.94 7.17
N TYR A 15 -4.24 -5.14 5.98
CA TYR A 15 -5.32 -4.33 5.44
C TYR A 15 -6.53 -4.37 6.37
N ASP A 16 -6.93 -5.57 6.80
CA ASP A 16 -8.08 -5.73 7.68
C ASP A 16 -7.84 -5.09 9.04
N ALA A 17 -6.61 -5.16 9.54
CA ALA A 17 -6.28 -4.55 10.83
C ALA A 17 -6.41 -3.03 10.78
N VAL A 18 -6.00 -2.41 9.69
CA VAL A 18 -5.98 -0.95 9.56
C VAL A 18 -7.29 -0.42 8.98
N TYR A 19 -7.64 -0.87 7.78
CA TYR A 19 -8.82 -0.36 7.07
C TYR A 19 -10.12 -0.91 7.65
N GLY A 20 -10.07 -2.15 8.12
CA GLY A 20 -11.24 -2.78 8.73
C GLY A 20 -11.41 -2.47 10.20
N GLY A 21 -10.46 -1.76 10.80
CA GLY A 21 -10.54 -1.39 12.20
C GLY A 21 -10.43 -2.55 13.17
N ARG A 22 -9.82 -3.65 12.75
CA ARG A 22 -9.74 -4.84 13.59
C ARG A 22 -8.74 -4.68 14.73
N ARG A 23 -7.79 -3.76 14.59
CA ARG A 23 -6.78 -3.52 15.61
C ARG A 23 -6.93 -2.09 16.12
N PRO A 24 -6.87 -1.88 17.44
CA PRO A 24 -6.92 -0.52 17.98
C PRO A 24 -5.80 0.34 17.39
N HIS A 25 -6.09 1.60 17.16
CA HIS A 25 -5.16 2.51 16.48
C HIS A 25 -3.80 2.57 17.16
N HIS A 26 -3.80 2.61 18.49
CA HIS A 26 -2.56 2.75 19.26
C HIS A 26 -1.67 1.50 19.19
N GLU A 27 -2.20 0.39 18.70
CA GLU A 27 -1.44 -0.85 18.53
C GLU A 27 -0.92 -1.03 17.11
N VAL A 28 -1.30 -0.15 16.19
CA VAL A 28 -0.82 -0.24 14.82
C VAL A 28 0.63 0.19 14.77
N THR A 29 1.47 -0.64 14.16
CA THR A 29 2.90 -0.36 14.00
C THR A 29 3.18 0.24 12.63
N HIS A 30 4.41 0.74 12.46
CA HIS A 30 4.84 1.21 11.13
C HIS A 30 4.73 0.11 10.09
N GLU A 31 5.15 -1.10 10.46
CA GLU A 31 5.08 -2.24 9.53
C GLU A 31 3.66 -2.56 9.14
N LEU A 32 2.75 -2.49 10.11
CA LEU A 32 1.37 -2.84 9.86
C LEU A 32 0.70 -1.83 8.91
N ILE A 33 0.88 -0.54 9.19
CA ILE A 33 0.26 0.48 8.34
C ILE A 33 0.93 0.51 6.97
N ALA A 34 2.25 0.25 6.92
CA ALA A 34 2.96 0.21 5.64
C ALA A 34 2.45 -0.93 4.76
N ALA A 35 2.26 -2.12 5.35
CA ALA A 35 1.74 -3.27 4.60
C ALA A 35 0.32 -3.00 4.11
N ALA A 36 -0.52 -2.42 4.97
CA ALA A 36 -1.91 -2.12 4.61
C ALA A 36 -1.99 -1.08 3.50
N VAL A 37 -1.24 0.00 3.63
CA VAL A 37 -1.25 1.08 2.64
C VAL A 37 -0.60 0.62 1.34
N GLY A 38 0.47 -0.16 1.43
CA GLY A 38 1.10 -0.73 0.24
C GLY A 38 0.12 -1.61 -0.55
N PHE A 39 -0.64 -2.44 0.17
CA PHE A 39 -1.65 -3.28 -0.44
C PHE A 39 -2.73 -2.44 -1.12
N GLU A 40 -3.22 -1.41 -0.44
CA GLU A 40 -4.26 -0.55 -1.01
C GLU A 40 -3.73 0.22 -2.22
N ALA A 41 -2.50 0.72 -2.16
CA ALA A 41 -1.90 1.42 -3.29
C ALA A 41 -1.82 0.51 -4.51
N MET A 42 -1.47 -0.76 -4.28
CA MET A 42 -1.41 -1.73 -5.37
C MET A 42 -2.79 -2.00 -5.96
N ARG A 43 -3.82 -2.07 -5.11
CA ARG A 43 -5.19 -2.22 -5.58
C ARG A 43 -5.61 -1.01 -6.43
N MET A 44 -5.28 0.18 -5.98
CA MET A 44 -5.60 1.40 -6.72
C MET A 44 -4.87 1.42 -8.07
N TYR A 45 -3.63 0.93 -8.08
CA TYR A 45 -2.86 0.83 -9.31
C TYR A 45 -3.53 -0.13 -10.29
N GLU A 46 -3.99 -1.30 -9.81
CA GLU A 46 -4.66 -2.27 -10.68
C GLU A 46 -5.95 -1.70 -11.24
N HIS A 47 -6.73 -1.01 -10.42
CA HIS A 47 -7.94 -0.36 -10.91
C HIS A 47 -7.63 0.70 -11.95
N HIS A 48 -6.57 1.46 -11.74
CA HIS A 48 -6.15 2.49 -12.68
C HIS A 48 -5.78 1.86 -14.04
N ARG A 49 -5.03 0.75 -14.00
CA ARG A 49 -4.66 0.05 -15.23
C ARG A 49 -5.88 -0.44 -16.00
N GLU A 50 -6.84 -1.00 -15.28
CA GLU A 50 -8.04 -1.54 -15.92
C GLU A 50 -8.84 -0.46 -16.61
N ARG A 51 -8.96 0.71 -15.98
CA ARG A 51 -9.74 1.80 -16.54
C ARG A 51 -9.02 2.52 -17.67
N GLU A 52 -7.76 2.78 -17.48
CA GLU A 52 -7.01 3.65 -18.39
C GLU A 52 -6.22 2.89 -19.44
N GLY A 53 -6.08 1.58 -19.29
CA GLY A 53 -5.28 0.80 -20.22
C GLY A 53 -3.82 1.17 -20.19
N VAL A 54 -3.33 1.60 -19.04
CA VAL A 54 -1.94 2.05 -18.89
C VAL A 54 -1.00 0.87 -19.04
N PRO A 55 0.00 0.95 -19.94
CA PRO A 55 0.98 -0.13 -20.09
C PRO A 55 1.79 -0.31 -18.81
N VAL A 56 2.25 -1.55 -18.60
CA VAL A 56 3.14 -1.85 -17.50
C VAL A 56 4.51 -1.25 -17.82
N HIS A 57 4.78 -0.09 -17.26
CA HIS A 57 6.04 0.62 -17.46
C HIS A 57 6.63 0.90 -16.10
N HIS A 58 7.86 0.44 -15.88
CA HIS A 58 8.48 0.44 -14.57
C HIS A 58 8.48 1.80 -13.90
N ARG A 59 8.95 2.80 -14.63
CA ARG A 59 9.08 4.15 -14.08
C ARG A 59 7.73 4.77 -13.76
N LEU A 60 6.79 4.64 -14.71
CA LEU A 60 5.45 5.20 -14.51
C LEU A 60 4.72 4.50 -13.38
N ALA A 61 4.89 3.17 -13.29
CA ALA A 61 4.28 2.40 -12.23
C ALA A 61 4.77 2.87 -10.86
N LYS A 62 6.07 3.08 -10.73
CA LYS A 62 6.63 3.57 -9.46
C LYS A 62 6.08 4.94 -9.09
N GLU A 63 5.93 5.83 -10.07
CA GLU A 63 5.40 7.16 -9.82
C GLU A 63 3.94 7.09 -9.37
N LEU A 64 3.14 6.25 -10.01
CA LEU A 64 1.74 6.08 -9.64
C LEU A 64 1.61 5.47 -8.24
N LEU A 65 2.39 4.44 -7.97
CA LEU A 65 2.36 3.80 -6.66
C LEU A 65 2.75 4.78 -5.56
N ALA A 66 3.79 5.57 -5.81
CA ALA A 66 4.24 6.57 -4.83
C ALA A 66 3.14 7.60 -4.57
N ALA A 67 2.43 8.02 -5.62
CA ALA A 67 1.34 8.97 -5.47
C ALA A 67 0.19 8.38 -4.67
N PHE A 68 -0.18 7.12 -4.95
CA PHE A 68 -1.25 6.46 -4.21
C PHE A 68 -0.87 6.25 -2.76
N VAL A 69 0.38 5.85 -2.50
CA VAL A 69 0.88 5.68 -1.14
C VAL A 69 0.80 7.00 -0.38
N ALA A 70 1.30 8.08 -0.99
CA ALA A 70 1.30 9.38 -0.32
C ALA A 70 -0.12 9.81 0.04
N ALA A 71 -1.06 9.64 -0.88
CA ALA A 71 -2.46 10.01 -0.63
C ALA A 71 -3.06 9.21 0.52
N GLU A 72 -2.80 7.90 0.56
CA GLU A 72 -3.34 7.04 1.60
C GLU A 72 -2.70 7.32 2.97
N ILE A 73 -1.40 7.56 2.99
CA ILE A 73 -0.71 7.90 4.23
C ILE A 73 -1.26 9.21 4.79
N ASP A 74 -1.40 10.22 3.94
CA ASP A 74 -1.93 11.51 4.39
C ASP A 74 -3.34 11.34 4.94
N LYS A 75 -4.17 10.57 4.27
CA LYS A 75 -5.53 10.32 4.70
C LYS A 75 -5.58 9.72 6.11
N HIS A 76 -4.75 8.73 6.37
CA HIS A 76 -4.72 8.09 7.68
C HIS A 76 -4.13 8.99 8.76
N PHE A 77 -3.04 9.69 8.46
CA PHE A 77 -2.35 10.51 9.44
C PHE A 77 -3.10 11.80 9.76
N ASP A 78 -3.89 12.30 8.81
CA ASP A 78 -4.68 13.51 9.05
C ASP A 78 -5.80 13.29 10.05
N THR A 79 -6.15 12.02 10.34
CA THR A 79 -7.17 11.74 11.35
C THR A 79 -6.68 11.94 12.78
N GLY A 80 -5.38 12.03 12.99
CA GLY A 80 -4.78 12.12 14.32
C GLY A 80 -4.69 10.80 15.05
N ARG A 81 -5.08 9.70 14.43
CA ARG A 81 -5.12 8.38 15.08
C ARG A 81 -3.74 7.75 15.25
N TYR A 82 -2.77 8.19 14.45
CA TYR A 82 -1.45 7.55 14.40
C TYR A 82 -0.35 8.48 14.86
N ARG A 83 -0.63 9.25 15.94
CA ARG A 83 0.37 10.20 16.46
C ARG A 83 1.62 9.52 16.99
N HIS A 84 1.51 8.25 17.36
CA HIS A 84 2.63 7.48 17.85
C HIS A 84 3.57 7.01 16.75
N LEU A 85 3.21 7.26 15.48
CA LEU A 85 3.99 6.82 14.33
C LEU A 85 4.54 8.04 13.58
N SER A 86 5.64 7.81 12.85
CA SER A 86 6.21 8.81 11.98
C SER A 86 5.55 8.72 10.60
N ARG A 87 4.94 9.80 10.15
CA ARG A 87 4.34 9.86 8.82
C ARG A 87 5.38 9.61 7.74
N HIS A 88 6.56 10.21 7.90
CA HIS A 88 7.64 10.04 6.92
C HIS A 88 8.06 8.58 6.80
N GLU A 89 8.27 7.94 7.95
CA GLU A 89 8.69 6.54 7.95
C GLU A 89 7.62 5.63 7.41
N ALA A 90 6.37 5.87 7.78
CA ALA A 90 5.24 5.09 7.27
C ALA A 90 5.15 5.19 5.75
N ARG A 91 5.32 6.40 5.22
CA ARG A 91 5.27 6.60 3.77
C ARG A 91 6.41 5.86 3.06
N ARG A 92 7.61 5.96 3.61
CA ARG A 92 8.77 5.29 3.02
C ARG A 92 8.56 3.77 2.97
N MET A 93 8.13 3.22 4.11
CA MET A 93 7.92 1.77 4.20
C MET A 93 6.75 1.31 3.32
N ALA A 94 5.69 2.11 3.26
CA ALA A 94 4.53 1.75 2.43
C ALA A 94 4.90 1.75 0.95
N ARG A 95 5.73 2.71 0.53
CA ARG A 95 6.19 2.75 -0.85
C ARG A 95 7.02 1.50 -1.18
N GLU A 96 7.90 1.10 -0.27
CA GLU A 96 8.69 -0.11 -0.46
C GLU A 96 7.77 -1.34 -0.58
N GLN A 97 6.73 -1.41 0.24
CA GLN A 97 5.79 -2.52 0.17
C GLN A 97 5.03 -2.54 -1.15
N ALA A 98 4.57 -1.38 -1.60
CA ALA A 98 3.85 -1.29 -2.87
C ALA A 98 4.74 -1.69 -4.04
N GLU A 99 5.99 -1.21 -4.04
CA GLU A 99 6.94 -1.57 -5.09
C GLU A 99 7.26 -3.05 -5.08
N TYR A 100 7.37 -3.63 -3.90
CA TYR A 100 7.61 -5.06 -3.75
C TYR A 100 6.44 -5.86 -4.36
N LEU A 101 5.21 -5.48 -4.04
CA LEU A 101 4.04 -6.16 -4.59
C LEU A 101 3.98 -6.02 -6.10
N TRP A 102 4.30 -4.83 -6.60
CA TRP A 102 4.33 -4.60 -8.04
C TRP A 102 5.38 -5.47 -8.72
N GLN A 103 6.56 -5.56 -8.09
CA GLN A 103 7.65 -6.37 -8.63
C GLN A 103 7.25 -7.85 -8.69
N GLN A 104 6.56 -8.34 -7.68
CA GLN A 104 6.07 -9.71 -7.66
C GLN A 104 5.08 -9.97 -8.79
N GLN A 105 4.25 -8.99 -9.10
CA GLN A 105 3.21 -9.14 -10.11
C GLN A 105 3.74 -8.90 -11.53
N TYR A 106 4.61 -7.91 -11.71
CA TYR A 106 5.03 -7.46 -13.03
C TYR A 106 6.54 -7.47 -13.25
N GLY A 107 7.31 -7.95 -12.31
CA GLY A 107 8.76 -7.80 -12.33
C GLY A 107 9.49 -8.54 -13.44
N ARG A 108 8.77 -9.34 -14.20
CA ARG A 108 9.36 -10.09 -15.30
C ARG A 108 9.39 -9.33 -16.62
N TYR A 109 8.80 -8.16 -16.62
CA TYR A 109 8.67 -7.36 -17.85
C TYR A 109 9.68 -6.26 -17.94
#